data_c14e8788a01a923f813f8170a67ca825
#
_entry.id   c14e8788a01a923f813f8170a67ca825
#
_cell.length_a   1.000
_cell.length_b   1.000
_cell.length_c   1.000
_cell.angle_alpha   90.00
_cell.angle_beta   90.00
_cell.angle_gamma   90.00
#
_symmetry.space_group_name_H-M   'P 1'
#
loop_
_entity.id
_entity.type
_entity.pdbx_description
1 polymer ?
#
loop_
_entity_poly.entity_id
_entity_poly.type
_entity_poly.pdbx_seq_one_letter_code
_entity_poly.pdbx_strand_id
1 'polypeptide(L)'
;KNSKRPQTIALASTPYLFGEIRQPRTNMLVIPKVSSENRRYIPIAFVRPSIIINGSALIIPNATLYHFGILSSNIHNAWMRTVAGRMKSDYQYSGNIVYNNFPWPSPTEAQKSKIIYTARSILKARDLYPDCSLADLYNEVTMRQELRRAHQANDRAVMQAYGFSVRNMAESDCVAALMKLYQQKITELENENF
;
A
#
# COMPACT_ATOMS: atom_id res chain seq x y z
N LYS A 1 -18.19 -32.17 14.93
CA LYS A 1 -19.10 -32.12 16.10
C LYS A 1 -18.40 -32.24 17.46
N ASN A 2 -17.09 -32.59 17.50
CA ASN A 2 -16.37 -32.88 18.75
C ASN A 2 -15.50 -31.74 19.29
N SER A 3 -15.62 -30.52 18.74
CA SER A 3 -14.84 -29.38 19.25
C SER A 3 -15.39 -28.90 20.59
N LYS A 4 -14.51 -28.64 21.54
CA LYS A 4 -14.83 -28.01 22.83
C LYS A 4 -14.76 -26.46 22.77
N ARG A 5 -14.39 -25.89 21.62
CA ARG A 5 -14.27 -24.42 21.46
C ARG A 5 -15.64 -23.81 21.20
N PRO A 6 -16.12 -22.86 22.04
CA PRO A 6 -17.46 -22.26 21.89
C PRO A 6 -17.74 -21.67 20.49
N GLN A 7 -16.76 -20.97 19.91
CA GLN A 7 -16.88 -20.41 18.56
C GLN A 7 -17.07 -21.48 17.49
N THR A 8 -16.35 -22.61 17.58
CA THR A 8 -16.50 -23.72 16.61
C THR A 8 -17.87 -24.39 16.75
N ILE A 9 -18.40 -24.50 17.97
CA ILE A 9 -19.74 -25.05 18.25
C ILE A 9 -20.81 -24.12 17.65
N ALA A 10 -20.69 -22.81 17.85
CA ALA A 10 -21.62 -21.81 17.30
C ALA A 10 -21.68 -21.84 15.76
N LEU A 11 -20.53 -22.07 15.11
CA LEU A 11 -20.42 -22.14 13.65
C LEU A 11 -20.89 -23.50 13.06
N ALA A 12 -21.15 -24.50 13.88
CA ALA A 12 -21.56 -25.83 13.43
C ALA A 12 -22.92 -25.83 12.70
N SER A 13 -23.77 -24.85 12.97
CA SER A 13 -25.07 -24.66 12.28
C SER A 13 -24.93 -24.06 10.87
N THR A 14 -23.82 -23.39 10.58
CA THR A 14 -23.53 -22.71 9.31
C THR A 14 -22.16 -23.07 8.76
N PRO A 15 -21.86 -24.37 8.55
CA PRO A 15 -20.51 -24.84 8.22
C PRO A 15 -20.00 -24.37 6.84
N TYR A 16 -20.89 -23.84 6.00
CA TYR A 16 -20.61 -23.28 4.66
C TYR A 16 -20.33 -21.78 4.68
N LEU A 17 -20.49 -21.10 5.83
CA LEU A 17 -20.18 -19.68 5.96
C LEU A 17 -18.79 -19.48 6.58
N PHE A 18 -18.14 -18.36 6.21
CA PHE A 18 -16.96 -17.91 6.92
C PHE A 18 -17.32 -17.58 8.37
N GLY A 19 -16.49 -17.98 9.32
CA GLY A 19 -16.69 -17.70 10.74
C GLY A 19 -16.68 -16.21 11.07
N GLU A 20 -16.04 -15.42 10.24
CA GLU A 20 -16.02 -13.97 10.32
C GLU A 20 -16.02 -13.39 8.91
N ILE A 21 -17.00 -12.54 8.62
CA ILE A 21 -17.13 -11.85 7.33
C ILE A 21 -16.54 -10.45 7.49
N ARG A 22 -15.33 -10.25 7.00
CA ARG A 22 -14.63 -8.95 7.00
C ARG A 22 -14.65 -8.25 5.65
N GLN A 23 -15.47 -8.75 4.70
CA GLN A 23 -15.56 -8.20 3.36
C GLN A 23 -16.19 -6.79 3.40
N PRO A 24 -15.48 -5.74 2.93
CA PRO A 24 -16.06 -4.40 2.81
C PRO A 24 -17.22 -4.37 1.81
N ARG A 25 -18.19 -3.49 2.05
CA ARG A 25 -19.30 -3.25 1.10
C ARG A 25 -18.96 -2.19 0.05
N THR A 26 -17.80 -1.60 0.11
CA THR A 26 -17.30 -0.55 -0.79
C THR A 26 -16.09 -1.06 -1.57
N ASN A 27 -15.72 -0.33 -2.62
CA ASN A 27 -14.44 -0.56 -3.30
C ASN A 27 -13.30 -0.47 -2.28
N MET A 28 -12.33 -1.34 -2.45
CA MET A 28 -11.20 -1.48 -1.54
C MET A 28 -9.88 -1.40 -2.30
N LEU A 29 -8.86 -0.97 -1.63
CA LEU A 29 -7.50 -1.09 -2.12
C LEU A 29 -6.91 -2.39 -1.57
N VAL A 30 -6.30 -3.18 -2.44
CA VAL A 30 -5.72 -4.48 -2.10
C VAL A 30 -4.21 -4.42 -2.25
N ILE A 31 -3.49 -4.81 -1.21
CA ILE A 31 -2.04 -4.86 -1.15
C ILE A 31 -1.61 -6.31 -0.95
N PRO A 32 -0.80 -6.91 -1.83
CA PRO A 32 -0.28 -8.26 -1.62
C PRO A 32 0.63 -8.29 -0.38
N LYS A 33 0.46 -9.31 0.47
CA LYS A 33 1.31 -9.50 1.66
C LYS A 33 2.75 -9.87 1.33
N VAL A 34 2.99 -10.44 0.17
CA VAL A 34 4.33 -10.80 -0.31
C VAL A 34 4.58 -10.13 -1.65
N SER A 35 5.71 -9.48 -1.79
CA SER A 35 6.16 -8.86 -3.03
C SER A 35 7.62 -9.16 -3.27
N SER A 36 7.96 -9.51 -4.51
CA SER A 36 9.34 -9.79 -4.90
C SER A 36 10.28 -8.62 -4.60
N GLU A 37 11.46 -8.92 -4.10
CA GLU A 37 12.53 -7.93 -3.87
C GLU A 37 12.96 -7.21 -5.14
N ASN A 38 12.77 -7.84 -6.30
CA ASN A 38 13.10 -7.28 -7.62
C ASN A 38 12.06 -6.27 -8.13
N ARG A 39 10.93 -6.08 -7.41
CA ARG A 39 9.93 -5.08 -7.79
C ARG A 39 10.23 -3.73 -7.17
N ARG A 40 10.34 -2.71 -8.02
CA ARG A 40 10.47 -1.32 -7.57
C ARG A 40 9.20 -0.83 -6.88
N TYR A 41 8.03 -1.23 -7.38
CA TYR A 41 6.71 -0.85 -6.86
C TYR A 41 5.87 -2.08 -6.54
N ILE A 42 5.16 -2.05 -5.42
CA ILE A 42 4.19 -3.09 -5.07
C ILE A 42 2.98 -2.97 -6.00
N PRO A 43 2.48 -4.09 -6.58
CA PRO A 43 1.31 -4.10 -7.46
C PRO A 43 0.00 -3.96 -6.66
N ILE A 44 -0.32 -2.76 -6.20
CA ILE A 44 -1.54 -2.43 -5.46
C ILE A 44 -2.69 -2.22 -6.44
N ALA A 45 -3.91 -2.65 -6.12
CA ALA A 45 -5.07 -2.52 -7.00
C ALA A 45 -6.34 -2.09 -6.26
N PHE A 46 -7.23 -1.37 -6.95
CA PHE A 46 -8.62 -1.24 -6.54
C PHE A 46 -9.40 -2.50 -6.95
N VAL A 47 -10.21 -3.01 -6.02
CA VAL A 47 -11.04 -4.19 -6.22
C VAL A 47 -12.47 -3.88 -5.77
N ARG A 48 -13.44 -4.40 -6.53
CA ARG A 48 -14.87 -4.26 -6.23
C ARG A 48 -15.28 -5.13 -5.04
N PRO A 49 -16.31 -4.76 -4.29
CA PRO A 49 -16.76 -5.52 -3.12
C PRO A 49 -17.32 -6.91 -3.46
N SER A 50 -17.68 -7.19 -4.73
CA SER A 50 -18.09 -8.51 -5.20
C SER A 50 -16.96 -9.54 -5.28
N ILE A 51 -15.69 -9.11 -5.16
CA ILE A 51 -14.52 -10.00 -5.23
C ILE A 51 -14.05 -10.28 -3.82
N ILE A 52 -14.04 -11.54 -3.43
CA ILE A 52 -13.55 -11.98 -2.12
C ILE A 52 -12.03 -12.05 -2.15
N ILE A 53 -11.40 -11.35 -1.21
CA ILE A 53 -9.95 -11.33 -1.06
C ILE A 53 -9.53 -12.39 -0.05
N ASN A 54 -8.63 -13.26 -0.48
CA ASN A 54 -8.08 -14.30 0.40
C ASN A 54 -7.03 -13.73 1.37
N GLY A 55 -6.58 -14.56 2.30
CA GLY A 55 -5.63 -14.17 3.36
C GLY A 55 -4.23 -13.78 2.89
N SER A 56 -3.90 -13.88 1.58
CA SER A 56 -2.59 -13.51 1.02
C SER A 56 -2.45 -12.01 0.71
N ALA A 57 -3.51 -11.23 0.92
CA ALA A 57 -3.51 -9.79 0.72
C ALA A 57 -4.10 -9.04 1.91
N LEU A 58 -3.79 -7.76 2.00
CA LEU A 58 -4.39 -6.80 2.92
C LEU A 58 -5.43 -5.96 2.18
N ILE A 59 -6.46 -5.55 2.91
CA ILE A 59 -7.56 -4.75 2.39
C ILE A 59 -7.59 -3.40 3.11
N ILE A 60 -7.70 -2.32 2.34
CA ILE A 60 -7.96 -0.98 2.87
C ILE A 60 -9.34 -0.56 2.34
N PRO A 61 -10.40 -0.62 3.16
CA PRO A 61 -11.72 -0.17 2.77
C PRO A 61 -11.77 1.35 2.59
N ASN A 62 -12.67 1.82 1.73
CA ASN A 62 -12.91 3.26 1.47
C ASN A 62 -11.66 4.03 0.99
N ALA A 63 -10.64 3.34 0.49
CA ALA A 63 -9.45 3.99 -0.01
C ALA A 63 -9.76 4.84 -1.25
N THR A 64 -9.13 6.01 -1.31
CA THR A 64 -9.25 6.96 -2.43
C THR A 64 -8.02 6.91 -3.33
N LEU A 65 -8.06 7.63 -4.45
CA LEU A 65 -6.89 7.81 -5.33
C LEU A 65 -5.70 8.46 -4.60
N TYR A 66 -5.95 9.28 -3.56
CA TYR A 66 -4.89 9.83 -2.73
C TYR A 66 -4.15 8.71 -1.98
N HIS A 67 -4.87 7.81 -1.30
CA HIS A 67 -4.27 6.66 -0.62
C HIS A 67 -3.49 5.78 -1.60
N PHE A 68 -4.09 5.50 -2.77
CA PHE A 68 -3.42 4.74 -3.83
C PHE A 68 -2.13 5.42 -4.30
N GLY A 69 -2.15 6.74 -4.53
CA GLY A 69 -0.97 7.51 -4.98
C GLY A 69 0.18 7.44 -3.96
N ILE A 70 -0.13 7.64 -2.68
CA ILE A 70 0.88 7.55 -1.61
C ILE A 70 1.46 6.13 -1.53
N LEU A 71 0.60 5.11 -1.40
CA LEU A 71 1.02 3.72 -1.20
C LEU A 71 1.73 3.11 -2.41
N SER A 72 1.42 3.59 -3.62
CA SER A 72 2.09 3.17 -4.86
C SER A 72 3.38 3.94 -5.15
N SER A 73 3.74 4.94 -4.34
CA SER A 73 4.95 5.73 -4.53
C SER A 73 6.22 5.00 -4.11
N ASN A 74 7.36 5.41 -4.67
CA ASN A 74 8.66 4.91 -4.23
C ASN A 74 8.97 5.30 -2.78
N ILE A 75 8.41 6.39 -2.27
CA ILE A 75 8.54 6.81 -0.86
C ILE A 75 7.96 5.74 0.08
N HIS A 76 6.74 5.29 -0.16
CA HIS A 76 6.14 4.22 0.62
C HIS A 76 6.85 2.88 0.40
N ASN A 77 7.28 2.59 -0.83
CA ASN A 77 8.04 1.38 -1.12
C ASN A 77 9.41 1.36 -0.44
N ALA A 78 10.09 2.50 -0.34
CA ALA A 78 11.34 2.65 0.40
C ALA A 78 11.15 2.40 1.91
N TRP A 79 10.10 2.99 2.49
CA TRP A 79 9.67 2.70 3.86
C TRP A 79 9.42 1.21 4.06
N MET A 80 8.59 0.60 3.21
CA MET A 80 8.27 -0.82 3.26
C MET A 80 9.54 -1.68 3.16
N ARG A 81 10.44 -1.40 2.23
CA ARG A 81 11.73 -2.14 2.10
C ARG A 81 12.57 -2.09 3.36
N THR A 82 12.45 -1.02 4.13
CA THR A 82 13.23 -0.80 5.36
C THR A 82 12.62 -1.51 6.57
N VAL A 83 11.30 -1.44 6.74
CA VAL A 83 10.64 -1.91 7.97
C VAL A 83 9.95 -3.27 7.83
N ALA A 84 9.71 -3.75 6.60
CA ALA A 84 9.03 -5.01 6.38
C ALA A 84 9.90 -6.21 6.78
N GLY A 85 9.23 -7.26 7.25
CA GLY A 85 9.84 -8.58 7.36
C GLY A 85 10.19 -9.17 5.99
N ARG A 86 10.87 -10.31 6.01
CA ARG A 86 11.23 -11.06 4.80
C ARG A 86 10.63 -12.46 4.84
N MET A 87 10.21 -12.94 3.68
CA MET A 87 9.90 -14.33 3.42
C MET A 87 10.90 -14.83 2.36
N LYS A 88 11.96 -15.51 2.82
CA LYS A 88 13.18 -15.73 2.03
C LYS A 88 13.76 -14.36 1.61
N SER A 89 13.90 -14.08 0.31
CA SER A 89 14.34 -12.78 -0.21
C SER A 89 13.21 -11.75 -0.38
N ASP A 90 11.97 -12.20 -0.50
CA ASP A 90 10.81 -11.35 -0.79
C ASP A 90 10.35 -10.54 0.43
N TYR A 91 9.80 -9.34 0.20
CA TYR A 91 9.26 -8.48 1.26
C TYR A 91 7.91 -8.99 1.74
N GLN A 92 7.75 -9.07 3.06
CA GLN A 92 6.50 -9.42 3.72
C GLN A 92 5.83 -8.16 4.26
N TYR A 93 4.85 -7.66 3.52
CA TYR A 93 4.08 -6.47 3.91
C TYR A 93 3.15 -6.79 5.09
N SER A 94 3.32 -6.07 6.19
CA SER A 94 2.47 -6.18 7.39
C SER A 94 1.64 -4.92 7.58
N GLY A 95 0.35 -5.07 7.83
CA GLY A 95 -0.52 -3.95 8.19
C GLY A 95 -0.04 -3.23 9.45
N ASN A 96 0.32 -3.99 10.49
CA ASN A 96 0.72 -3.42 11.77
C ASN A 96 2.08 -2.71 11.72
N ILE A 97 3.04 -3.24 10.95
CA ILE A 97 4.40 -2.68 10.92
C ILE A 97 4.55 -1.66 9.79
N VAL A 98 4.11 -2.01 8.57
CA VAL A 98 4.36 -1.18 7.39
C VAL A 98 3.32 -0.09 7.25
N TYR A 99 2.02 -0.44 7.30
CA TYR A 99 0.94 0.50 7.03
C TYR A 99 0.63 1.42 8.21
N ASN A 100 0.43 0.85 9.41
CA ASN A 100 -0.01 1.62 10.57
C ASN A 100 1.08 2.57 11.09
N ASN A 101 2.35 2.22 10.90
CA ASN A 101 3.47 3.05 11.34
C ASN A 101 3.99 4.00 10.26
N PHE A 102 3.42 3.95 9.05
CA PHE A 102 3.86 4.85 7.99
C PHE A 102 3.55 6.31 8.33
N PRO A 103 4.54 7.21 8.33
CA PRO A 103 4.33 8.60 8.64
C PRO A 103 3.72 9.34 7.43
N TRP A 104 2.40 9.33 7.32
CA TRP A 104 1.68 9.99 6.23
C TRP A 104 2.02 11.48 6.13
N PRO A 105 2.15 12.04 4.91
CA PRO A 105 2.40 13.46 4.72
C PRO A 105 1.17 14.29 5.11
N SER A 106 1.40 15.56 5.42
CA SER A 106 0.35 16.57 5.64
C SER A 106 0.31 17.54 4.45
N PRO A 107 -0.26 17.13 3.28
CA PRO A 107 -0.23 17.92 2.07
C PRO A 107 -1.19 19.10 2.12
N THR A 108 -0.86 20.16 1.40
CA THR A 108 -1.86 21.18 1.01
C THR A 108 -2.88 20.58 0.05
N GLU A 109 -4.04 21.24 -0.14
CA GLU A 109 -5.07 20.75 -1.09
C GLU A 109 -4.54 20.71 -2.55
N ALA A 110 -3.65 21.62 -2.92
CA ALA A 110 -2.99 21.59 -4.23
C ALA A 110 -2.09 20.36 -4.40
N GLN A 111 -1.29 20.02 -3.38
CA GLN A 111 -0.43 18.84 -3.38
C GLN A 111 -1.26 17.55 -3.40
N LYS A 112 -2.33 17.48 -2.62
CA LYS A 112 -3.26 16.35 -2.59
C LYS A 112 -3.92 16.14 -3.96
N SER A 113 -4.40 17.22 -4.59
CA SER A 113 -4.96 17.20 -5.95
C SER A 113 -3.93 16.72 -6.97
N LYS A 114 -2.67 17.12 -6.84
CA LYS A 114 -1.58 16.67 -7.71
C LYS A 114 -1.32 15.16 -7.57
N ILE A 115 -1.29 14.64 -6.34
CA ILE A 115 -1.15 13.20 -6.08
C ILE A 115 -2.33 12.42 -6.68
N ILE A 116 -3.56 12.89 -6.50
CA ILE A 116 -4.75 12.27 -7.10
C ILE A 116 -4.64 12.22 -8.64
N TYR A 117 -4.19 13.31 -9.26
CA TYR A 117 -3.99 13.37 -10.71
C TYR A 117 -2.95 12.36 -11.18
N THR A 118 -1.78 12.31 -10.54
CA THR A 118 -0.70 11.37 -10.91
C THR A 118 -1.07 9.92 -10.62
N ALA A 119 -1.78 9.65 -9.53
CA ALA A 119 -2.35 8.35 -9.21
C ALA A 119 -3.30 7.84 -10.31
N ARG A 120 -4.17 8.72 -10.81
CA ARG A 120 -5.06 8.41 -11.95
C ARG A 120 -4.27 8.11 -13.22
N SER A 121 -3.13 8.77 -13.43
CA SER A 121 -2.27 8.51 -14.57
C SER A 121 -1.64 7.12 -14.54
N ILE A 122 -1.31 6.60 -13.33
CA ILE A 122 -0.85 5.21 -13.16
C ILE A 122 -1.94 4.23 -13.61
N LEU A 123 -3.19 4.43 -13.17
CA LEU A 123 -4.30 3.54 -13.57
C LEU A 123 -4.53 3.60 -15.08
N LYS A 124 -4.56 4.79 -15.67
CA LYS A 124 -4.67 4.94 -17.15
C LYS A 124 -3.54 4.24 -17.90
N ALA A 125 -2.30 4.29 -17.39
CA ALA A 125 -1.18 3.59 -18.01
C ALA A 125 -1.32 2.06 -17.92
N ARG A 126 -1.94 1.52 -16.87
CA ARG A 126 -2.28 0.10 -16.78
C ARG A 126 -3.36 -0.30 -17.78
N ASP A 127 -4.37 0.55 -17.97
CA ASP A 127 -5.51 0.30 -18.87
C ASP A 127 -5.08 0.19 -20.35
N LEU A 128 -3.87 0.64 -20.71
CA LEU A 128 -3.29 0.43 -22.04
C LEU A 128 -2.93 -1.05 -22.31
N TYR A 129 -2.87 -1.87 -21.29
CA TYR A 129 -2.43 -3.27 -21.35
C TYR A 129 -3.43 -4.21 -20.66
N PRO A 130 -4.67 -4.31 -21.15
CA PRO A 130 -5.75 -5.05 -20.49
C PRO A 130 -5.49 -6.56 -20.40
N ASP A 131 -4.66 -7.10 -21.29
CA ASP A 131 -4.33 -8.53 -21.33
C ASP A 131 -3.14 -8.90 -20.44
N CYS A 132 -2.49 -7.91 -19.79
CA CYS A 132 -1.38 -8.14 -18.88
C CYS A 132 -1.86 -8.20 -17.44
N SER A 133 -1.38 -9.20 -16.69
CA SER A 133 -1.59 -9.23 -15.24
C SER A 133 -0.77 -8.11 -14.54
N LEU A 134 -1.18 -7.73 -13.33
CA LEU A 134 -0.36 -6.80 -12.53
C LEU A 134 1.04 -7.37 -12.25
N ALA A 135 1.17 -8.69 -12.14
CA ALA A 135 2.48 -9.33 -11.95
C ALA A 135 3.41 -9.05 -13.14
N ASP A 136 2.89 -9.10 -14.37
CA ASP A 136 3.64 -8.83 -15.58
C ASP A 136 3.96 -7.34 -15.73
N LEU A 137 2.98 -6.46 -15.49
CA LEU A 137 3.15 -5.00 -15.58
C LEU A 137 4.19 -4.46 -14.58
N TYR A 138 4.34 -5.11 -13.43
CA TYR A 138 5.26 -4.70 -12.36
C TYR A 138 6.54 -5.53 -12.28
N ASN A 139 6.83 -6.32 -13.29
CA ASN A 139 8.15 -6.93 -13.45
C ASN A 139 9.14 -5.84 -13.87
N GLU A 140 10.22 -5.65 -13.09
CA GLU A 140 11.16 -4.53 -13.30
C GLU A 140 11.81 -4.54 -14.68
N VAL A 141 12.07 -5.73 -15.25
CA VAL A 141 12.71 -5.88 -16.56
C VAL A 141 11.75 -5.52 -17.70
N THR A 142 10.46 -5.89 -17.57
CA THR A 142 9.45 -5.74 -18.65
C THR A 142 8.48 -4.59 -18.43
N MET A 143 8.64 -3.84 -17.33
CA MET A 143 7.75 -2.71 -17.01
C MET A 143 7.68 -1.69 -18.13
N ARG A 144 6.49 -1.47 -18.66
CA ARG A 144 6.23 -0.57 -19.78
C ARG A 144 6.60 0.87 -19.44
N GLN A 145 7.11 1.58 -20.45
CA GLN A 145 7.66 2.94 -20.24
C GLN A 145 6.59 3.94 -19.79
N GLU A 146 5.37 3.83 -20.29
CA GLU A 146 4.23 4.68 -19.92
C GLU A 146 3.91 4.51 -18.43
N LEU A 147 3.87 3.25 -17.93
CA LEU A 147 3.62 2.95 -16.54
C LEU A 147 4.77 3.44 -15.64
N ARG A 148 6.01 3.22 -16.08
CA ARG A 148 7.21 3.72 -15.36
C ARG A 148 7.21 5.25 -15.25
N ARG A 149 6.90 5.98 -16.35
CA ARG A 149 6.78 7.43 -16.34
C ARG A 149 5.66 7.94 -15.42
N ALA A 150 4.51 7.25 -15.42
CA ALA A 150 3.40 7.59 -14.55
C ALA A 150 3.77 7.44 -13.07
N HIS A 151 4.45 6.35 -12.69
CA HIS A 151 4.97 6.17 -11.34
C HIS A 151 6.00 7.23 -10.95
N GLN A 152 6.96 7.54 -11.82
CA GLN A 152 7.95 8.59 -11.57
C GLN A 152 7.31 9.98 -11.38
N ALA A 153 6.22 10.27 -12.12
CA ALA A 153 5.47 11.50 -11.91
C ALA A 153 4.77 11.52 -10.55
N ASN A 154 4.22 10.40 -10.14
CA ASN A 154 3.60 10.23 -8.83
C ASN A 154 4.63 10.31 -7.69
N ASP A 155 5.80 9.70 -7.85
CA ASP A 155 6.91 9.78 -6.88
C ASP A 155 7.29 11.25 -6.61
N ARG A 156 7.44 12.05 -7.68
CA ARG A 156 7.74 13.48 -7.54
C ARG A 156 6.64 14.24 -6.81
N ALA A 157 5.37 13.94 -7.08
CA ALA A 157 4.24 14.58 -6.41
C ALA A 157 4.21 14.23 -4.91
N VAL A 158 4.49 12.97 -4.56
CA VAL A 158 4.56 12.51 -3.17
C VAL A 158 5.78 13.11 -2.46
N MET A 159 6.96 13.12 -3.07
CA MET A 159 8.15 13.79 -2.51
C MET A 159 7.87 15.26 -2.18
N GLN A 160 7.21 15.99 -3.09
CA GLN A 160 6.82 17.39 -2.86
C GLN A 160 5.87 17.54 -1.67
N ALA A 161 4.96 16.59 -1.46
CA ALA A 161 4.04 16.60 -0.32
C ALA A 161 4.77 16.43 1.04
N TYR A 162 5.92 15.77 1.05
CA TYR A 162 6.82 15.69 2.22
C TYR A 162 7.79 16.88 2.32
N GLY A 163 7.83 17.78 1.33
CA GLY A 163 8.86 18.81 1.25
C GLY A 163 10.25 18.30 0.87
N PHE A 164 10.32 17.08 0.30
CA PHE A 164 11.58 16.46 -0.09
C PHE A 164 12.10 17.02 -1.42
N SER A 165 13.43 17.12 -1.54
CA SER A 165 14.08 17.56 -2.77
C SER A 165 14.02 16.46 -3.83
N VAL A 166 13.31 16.75 -4.93
CA VAL A 166 13.15 15.79 -6.04
C VAL A 166 14.46 15.48 -6.78
N ARG A 167 15.44 16.41 -6.76
CA ARG A 167 16.68 16.29 -7.54
C ARG A 167 17.85 15.70 -6.77
N ASN A 168 17.94 15.99 -5.48
CA ASN A 168 19.17 15.79 -4.70
C ASN A 168 18.99 14.86 -3.51
N MET A 169 17.86 14.15 -3.40
CA MET A 169 17.55 13.28 -2.27
C MET A 169 17.57 11.82 -2.71
N ALA A 170 18.51 11.06 -2.18
CA ALA A 170 18.59 9.62 -2.41
C ALA A 170 17.47 8.88 -1.64
N GLU A 171 17.23 7.62 -1.98
CA GLU A 171 16.23 6.79 -1.29
C GLU A 171 16.57 6.64 0.21
N SER A 172 17.85 6.48 0.55
CA SER A 172 18.33 6.44 1.94
C SER A 172 17.99 7.70 2.73
N ASP A 173 18.09 8.87 2.10
CA ASP A 173 17.79 10.15 2.73
C ASP A 173 16.28 10.28 2.98
N CYS A 174 15.48 9.82 2.02
CA CYS A 174 14.00 9.73 2.19
C CYS A 174 13.64 8.84 3.38
N VAL A 175 14.27 7.68 3.49
CA VAL A 175 14.04 6.74 4.61
C VAL A 175 14.44 7.39 5.93
N ALA A 176 15.61 8.03 6.01
CA ALA A 176 16.06 8.71 7.22
C ALA A 176 15.09 9.83 7.65
N ALA A 177 14.58 10.61 6.69
CA ALA A 177 13.58 11.64 6.96
C ALA A 177 12.24 11.04 7.43
N LEU A 178 11.78 9.92 6.83
CA LEU A 178 10.58 9.21 7.26
C LEU A 178 10.71 8.65 8.68
N MET A 179 11.86 8.08 9.03
CA MET A 179 12.13 7.59 10.38
C MET A 179 12.09 8.72 11.42
N LYS A 180 12.64 9.88 11.06
CA LYS A 180 12.57 11.07 11.92
C LYS A 180 11.11 11.55 12.12
N LEU A 181 10.30 11.59 11.05
CA LEU A 181 8.88 11.93 11.13
C LEU A 181 8.09 10.92 11.98
N TYR A 182 8.40 9.64 11.84
CA TYR A 182 7.81 8.58 12.66
C TYR A 182 8.12 8.79 14.14
N GLN A 183 9.38 9.04 14.48
CA GLN A 183 9.80 9.30 15.86
C GLN A 183 9.12 10.54 16.47
N GLN A 184 8.99 11.61 15.69
CA GLN A 184 8.27 12.82 16.12
C GLN A 184 6.81 12.51 16.45
N LYS A 185 6.11 11.76 15.60
CA LYS A 185 4.70 11.37 15.84
C LYS A 185 4.53 10.50 17.09
N ILE A 186 5.47 9.59 17.37
CA ILE A 186 5.43 8.81 18.61
C ILE A 186 5.54 9.73 19.82
N THR A 187 6.52 10.64 19.83
CA THR A 187 6.72 11.58 20.93
C THR A 187 5.50 12.50 21.16
N GLU A 188 4.85 12.95 20.08
CA GLU A 188 3.61 13.73 20.17
C GLU A 188 2.49 12.92 20.84
N LEU A 189 2.27 11.66 20.43
CA LEU A 189 1.26 10.78 21.01
C LEU A 189 1.54 10.42 22.48
N GLU A 190 2.80 10.26 22.87
CA GLU A 190 3.19 10.04 24.25
C GLU A 190 2.86 11.26 25.12
N ASN A 191 3.12 12.45 24.62
CA ASN A 191 2.85 13.71 25.34
C ASN A 191 1.34 14.03 25.46
N GLU A 192 0.50 13.57 24.51
CA GLU A 192 -0.96 13.76 24.57
C GLU A 192 -1.64 12.80 25.56
N ASN A 193 -0.99 11.74 26.00
CA ASN A 193 -1.53 10.73 26.92
C ASN A 193 -1.10 10.96 28.38
N PHE A 194 -0.39 12.03 28.67
CA PHE A 194 -0.03 12.52 30.00
C PHE A 194 -0.69 13.88 30.30
#